data_0e8b612035fce67c676a202fe380891a
#
_entry.id   0e8b612035fce67c676a202fe380891a
#
_cell.length_a   1.000
_cell.length_b   1.000
_cell.length_c   1.000
_cell.angle_alpha   90.00
_cell.angle_beta   90.00
_cell.angle_gamma   90.00
#
_symmetry.space_group_name_H-M   'P 1'
#
loop_
_entity.id
_entity.type
_entity.pdbx_description
1 polymer ?
#
loop_
_entity_poly.entity_id
_entity_poly.type
_entity_poly.pdbx_seq_one_letter_code
_entity_poly.pdbx_strand_id
1 'polypeptide(L)'
;MDSCKRCGTCCRKGGPSLHAQDHALVEKGLLNRSDLVTLRKGELAFDPIQDQVLPLGNELIKIKGQGKSWVCRFLEPTHSCRIYDCRPVECQALLCWNTEQLEAVYDKDRLTRADLFAPESGLPAIIEEHETKCPYSKVLELAEQAVAGKGNSIKELAALAEYDRSLRALLVQKAGAMISELDLILGRDVLATLPALGLTLVRKDSKTYQVIRSKKQGMGPGRALWKP
;
A
#
# COMPACT_ATOMS: atom_id res chain seq x y z
N MET A 1 35.59 -5.03 -0.94
CA MET A 1 34.44 -4.60 -0.11
C MET A 1 33.26 -4.35 -1.03
N ASP A 2 32.25 -5.17 -0.89
CA ASP A 2 31.05 -5.01 -1.69
C ASP A 2 30.24 -3.83 -1.12
N SER A 3 30.14 -2.77 -1.87
CA SER A 3 29.36 -1.59 -1.50
C SER A 3 28.18 -1.42 -2.47
N CYS A 4 27.10 -0.78 -2.01
CA CYS A 4 25.94 -0.47 -2.85
C CYS A 4 26.36 0.37 -4.07
N LYS A 5 26.15 -0.17 -5.27
CA LYS A 5 26.47 0.52 -6.55
C LYS A 5 25.50 1.66 -6.88
N ARG A 6 24.49 1.95 -6.03
CA ARG A 6 23.44 2.97 -6.24
C ARG A 6 22.78 2.87 -7.62
N CYS A 7 22.59 1.66 -8.13
CA CYS A 7 22.04 1.43 -9.47
C CYS A 7 20.50 1.59 -9.56
N GLY A 8 19.82 1.81 -8.44
CA GLY A 8 18.38 1.98 -8.37
C GLY A 8 17.55 0.71 -8.59
N THR A 9 18.16 -0.46 -8.76
CA THR A 9 17.42 -1.70 -9.05
C THR A 9 16.43 -2.06 -7.96
N CYS A 10 16.81 -1.99 -6.69
CA CYS A 10 15.91 -2.21 -5.54
C CYS A 10 14.76 -1.19 -5.51
N CYS A 11 15.06 0.09 -5.77
CA CYS A 11 14.05 1.15 -5.79
C CYS A 11 13.03 0.99 -6.93
N ARG A 12 13.44 0.43 -8.09
CA ARG A 12 12.50 0.14 -9.20
C ARG A 12 11.48 -0.94 -8.86
N LYS A 13 11.74 -1.70 -7.84
CA LYS A 13 10.90 -2.83 -7.41
C LYS A 13 9.88 -2.44 -6.34
N GLY A 14 10.04 -1.28 -5.75
CA GLY A 14 9.11 -0.70 -4.78
C GLY A 14 9.83 0.05 -3.67
N GLY A 15 9.08 0.88 -2.97
CA GLY A 15 9.54 1.46 -1.72
C GLY A 15 9.57 0.42 -0.61
N PRO A 16 10.41 0.61 0.43
CA PRO A 16 10.49 -0.26 1.59
C PRO A 16 9.22 -0.19 2.43
N SER A 17 9.01 -1.22 3.24
CA SER A 17 8.11 -1.13 4.39
C SER A 17 8.81 -0.37 5.52
N LEU A 18 8.03 0.24 6.40
CA LEU A 18 8.55 0.98 7.54
C LEU A 18 8.44 0.15 8.81
N HIS A 19 9.42 0.32 9.68
CA HIS A 19 9.54 -0.32 10.98
C HIS A 19 9.50 0.71 12.10
N ALA A 20 9.37 0.28 13.35
CA ALA A 20 9.30 1.19 14.51
C ALA A 20 10.48 2.17 14.56
N GLN A 21 11.70 1.72 14.16
CA GLN A 21 12.87 2.59 14.09
C GLN A 21 12.73 3.71 13.05
N ASP A 22 11.89 3.53 12.04
CA ASP A 22 11.65 4.54 10.99
C ASP A 22 10.68 5.64 11.44
N HIS A 23 10.02 5.49 12.60
CA HIS A 23 9.11 6.50 13.16
C HIS A 23 9.81 7.86 13.26
N ALA A 24 11.06 7.87 13.73
CA ALA A 24 11.86 9.09 13.82
C ALA A 24 12.07 9.83 12.48
N LEU A 25 12.01 9.11 11.35
CA LEU A 25 12.11 9.75 10.02
C LEU A 25 10.84 10.56 9.70
N VAL A 26 9.69 10.08 10.17
CA VAL A 26 8.40 10.79 10.00
C VAL A 26 8.32 11.97 10.96
N GLU A 27 8.68 11.79 12.22
CA GLU A 27 8.67 12.86 13.24
C GLU A 27 9.56 14.04 12.84
N LYS A 28 10.75 13.76 12.29
CA LYS A 28 11.71 14.79 11.85
C LYS A 28 11.36 15.39 10.49
N GLY A 29 10.26 14.96 9.86
CA GLY A 29 9.85 15.45 8.53
C GLY A 29 10.78 15.03 7.37
N LEU A 30 11.64 14.03 7.58
CA LEU A 30 12.48 13.43 6.52
C LEU A 30 11.65 12.55 5.59
N LEU A 31 10.59 11.93 6.12
CA LEU A 31 9.50 11.30 5.38
C LEU A 31 8.21 12.03 5.70
N ASN A 32 7.54 12.59 4.69
CA ASN A 32 6.25 13.20 4.89
C ASN A 32 5.14 12.12 4.86
N ARG A 33 4.05 12.33 5.57
CA ARG A 33 2.87 11.44 5.52
C ARG A 33 2.36 11.24 4.10
N SER A 34 2.46 12.25 3.25
CA SER A 34 2.13 12.18 1.82
C SER A 34 3.03 11.24 1.02
N ASP A 35 4.19 10.85 1.56
CA ASP A 35 5.11 9.90 0.93
C ASP A 35 4.75 8.44 1.23
N LEU A 36 3.78 8.21 2.11
CA LEU A 36 3.46 6.91 2.68
C LEU A 36 2.12 6.38 2.18
N VAL A 37 2.02 5.07 2.12
CA VAL A 37 0.80 4.32 1.81
C VAL A 37 0.62 3.16 2.78
N THR A 38 -0.59 2.92 3.24
CA THR A 38 -0.95 1.72 3.98
C THR A 38 -1.48 0.66 3.02
N LEU A 39 -0.88 -0.51 3.03
CA LEU A 39 -1.51 -1.73 2.55
C LEU A 39 -2.28 -2.32 3.72
N ARG A 40 -3.57 -2.56 3.54
CA ARG A 40 -4.48 -2.92 4.62
C ARG A 40 -4.42 -4.41 4.95
N LYS A 41 -4.79 -4.79 6.16
CA LYS A 41 -4.98 -6.20 6.51
C LYS A 41 -5.93 -6.87 5.50
N GLY A 42 -5.53 -8.04 4.98
CA GLY A 42 -6.26 -8.78 3.94
C GLY A 42 -5.95 -8.33 2.51
N GLU A 43 -5.24 -7.22 2.30
CA GLU A 43 -4.83 -6.78 0.97
C GLU A 43 -3.75 -7.72 0.40
N LEU A 44 -3.86 -8.05 -0.90
CA LEU A 44 -2.87 -8.90 -1.55
C LEU A 44 -1.55 -8.14 -1.74
N ALA A 45 -0.48 -8.68 -1.21
CA ALA A 45 0.87 -8.18 -1.38
C ALA A 45 1.82 -9.32 -1.79
N PHE A 46 2.87 -8.97 -2.52
CA PHE A 46 3.92 -9.91 -2.84
C PHE A 46 4.85 -10.07 -1.62
N ASP A 47 5.00 -11.31 -1.18
CA ASP A 47 5.96 -11.70 -0.15
C ASP A 47 7.25 -12.16 -0.82
N PRO A 48 8.36 -11.42 -0.71
CA PRO A 48 9.61 -11.76 -1.37
C PRO A 48 10.32 -12.97 -0.75
N ILE A 49 10.01 -13.32 0.50
CA ILE A 49 10.62 -14.48 1.18
C ILE A 49 9.94 -15.76 0.70
N GLN A 50 8.61 -15.74 0.60
CA GLN A 50 7.83 -16.89 0.13
C GLN A 50 7.70 -16.94 -1.41
N ASP A 51 8.12 -15.87 -2.12
CA ASP A 51 7.97 -15.70 -3.58
C ASP A 51 6.51 -15.86 -4.06
N GLN A 52 5.56 -15.35 -3.27
CA GLN A 52 4.13 -15.51 -3.50
C GLN A 52 3.34 -14.21 -3.25
N VAL A 53 2.19 -14.10 -3.87
CA VAL A 53 1.20 -13.05 -3.56
C VAL A 53 0.23 -13.61 -2.53
N LEU A 54 0.23 -13.02 -1.34
CA LEU A 54 -0.55 -13.47 -0.19
C LEU A 54 -1.35 -12.32 0.41
N PRO A 55 -2.50 -12.60 1.06
CA PRO A 55 -3.19 -11.60 1.84
C PRO A 55 -2.38 -11.24 3.09
N LEU A 56 -2.25 -9.96 3.36
CA LEU A 56 -1.53 -9.45 4.52
C LEU A 56 -2.25 -9.86 5.82
N GLY A 57 -1.51 -10.44 6.75
CA GLY A 57 -2.02 -10.77 8.09
C GLY A 57 -2.26 -9.52 8.95
N ASN A 58 -1.45 -8.50 8.78
CA ASN A 58 -1.53 -7.18 9.42
C ASN A 58 -1.35 -6.09 8.37
N GLU A 59 -1.65 -4.85 8.75
CA GLU A 59 -1.35 -3.71 7.89
C GLU A 59 0.15 -3.51 7.70
N LEU A 60 0.50 -2.83 6.61
CA LEU A 60 1.88 -2.58 6.22
C LEU A 60 2.01 -1.15 5.69
N ILE A 61 2.77 -0.30 6.35
CA ILE A 61 3.08 1.04 5.86
C ILE A 61 4.32 0.98 4.98
N LYS A 62 4.21 1.54 3.78
CA LYS A 62 5.28 1.57 2.78
C LYS A 62 5.52 2.98 2.25
N ILE A 63 6.72 3.20 1.74
CA ILE A 63 6.96 4.36 0.86
C ILE A 63 6.21 4.15 -0.46
N LYS A 64 5.47 5.20 -0.88
CA LYS A 64 4.70 5.21 -2.14
C LYS A 64 5.56 4.99 -3.37
N GLY A 65 4.94 4.51 -4.41
CA GLY A 65 5.47 4.51 -5.76
C GLY A 65 5.36 5.86 -6.46
N GLN A 66 5.98 5.96 -7.63
CA GLN A 66 5.87 7.11 -8.53
C GLN A 66 4.62 6.96 -9.41
N GLY A 67 3.67 7.89 -9.30
CA GLY A 67 2.42 7.85 -10.05
C GLY A 67 1.66 6.55 -9.83
N LYS A 68 1.44 5.79 -10.91
CA LYS A 68 0.74 4.48 -10.86
C LYS A 68 1.69 3.29 -10.73
N SER A 69 3.00 3.52 -10.71
CA SER A 69 4.00 2.45 -10.59
C SER A 69 4.41 2.23 -9.14
N TRP A 70 5.02 1.08 -8.85
CA TRP A 70 5.61 0.81 -7.56
C TRP A 70 7.06 1.28 -7.43
N VAL A 71 7.65 1.85 -8.49
CA VAL A 71 8.99 2.45 -8.43
C VAL A 71 9.04 3.45 -7.28
N CYS A 72 9.96 3.26 -6.34
CA CYS A 72 10.06 4.09 -5.14
C CYS A 72 10.07 5.58 -5.50
N ARG A 73 9.24 6.38 -4.82
CA ARG A 73 9.10 7.82 -5.12
C ARG A 73 10.38 8.63 -4.90
N PHE A 74 11.34 8.09 -4.15
CA PHE A 74 12.63 8.73 -3.89
C PHE A 74 13.72 8.33 -4.89
N LEU A 75 13.42 7.46 -5.86
CA LEU A 75 14.34 7.15 -6.95
C LEU A 75 14.34 8.31 -7.95
N GLU A 76 15.51 8.88 -8.20
CA GLU A 76 15.72 9.93 -9.19
C GLU A 76 16.03 9.36 -10.57
N PRO A 77 15.88 10.17 -11.66
CA PRO A 77 16.26 9.75 -13.02
C PRO A 77 17.71 9.33 -13.15
N THR A 78 18.60 9.89 -12.33
CA THR A 78 20.03 9.57 -12.22
C THR A 78 20.30 8.21 -11.54
N HIS A 79 19.25 7.46 -11.18
CA HIS A 79 19.29 6.22 -10.41
C HIS A 79 19.75 6.40 -8.95
N SER A 80 19.95 7.63 -8.48
CA SER A 80 20.25 7.95 -7.09
C SER A 80 18.98 7.91 -6.22
N CYS A 81 19.18 7.76 -4.93
CA CYS A 81 18.12 7.86 -3.92
C CYS A 81 18.18 9.23 -3.26
N ARG A 82 17.11 10.03 -3.35
CA ARG A 82 17.05 11.38 -2.77
C ARG A 82 17.21 11.40 -1.25
N ILE A 83 16.87 10.31 -0.57
CA ILE A 83 16.97 10.15 0.88
C ILE A 83 18.05 9.13 1.27
N TYR A 84 19.12 9.00 0.47
CA TYR A 84 20.11 7.92 0.67
C TYR A 84 20.71 7.91 2.07
N ASP A 85 20.99 9.07 2.65
CA ASP A 85 21.66 9.19 3.95
C ASP A 85 20.71 8.95 5.15
N CYS A 86 19.39 9.03 4.92
CA CYS A 86 18.35 8.76 5.91
C CYS A 86 17.37 7.66 5.44
N ARG A 87 17.91 6.62 4.79
CA ARG A 87 17.11 5.50 4.29
C ARG A 87 16.42 4.75 5.43
N PRO A 88 15.18 4.26 5.20
CA PRO A 88 14.52 3.33 6.12
C PRO A 88 15.31 2.04 6.38
N VAL A 89 14.99 1.39 7.48
CA VAL A 89 15.65 0.16 7.98
C VAL A 89 15.79 -0.90 6.89
N GLU A 90 14.71 -1.23 6.16
CA GLU A 90 14.79 -2.22 5.08
C GLU A 90 15.80 -1.83 3.99
N CYS A 91 15.87 -0.53 3.65
CA CYS A 91 16.85 -0.05 2.66
C CYS A 91 18.29 -0.09 3.18
N GLN A 92 18.49 0.05 4.48
CA GLN A 92 19.81 -0.04 5.11
C GLN A 92 20.26 -1.50 5.21
N ALA A 93 19.34 -2.40 5.62
CA ALA A 93 19.58 -3.83 5.74
C ALA A 93 19.76 -4.54 4.40
N LEU A 94 19.27 -3.92 3.30
CA LEU A 94 19.34 -4.53 1.98
C LEU A 94 20.73 -4.46 1.38
N LEU A 95 21.41 -5.61 1.34
CA LEU A 95 22.61 -5.85 0.53
C LEU A 95 22.19 -6.71 -0.67
N CYS A 96 22.34 -6.19 -1.91
CA CYS A 96 21.87 -6.92 -3.12
C CYS A 96 22.55 -8.29 -3.34
N TRP A 97 23.65 -8.54 -2.68
CA TRP A 97 24.46 -9.78 -2.75
C TRP A 97 24.29 -10.68 -1.51
N ASN A 98 23.64 -10.17 -0.45
CA ASN A 98 23.30 -10.92 0.75
C ASN A 98 22.05 -10.33 1.38
N THR A 99 20.97 -11.09 1.48
CA THR A 99 19.66 -10.64 1.98
C THR A 99 19.40 -11.01 3.43
N GLU A 100 20.30 -11.71 4.10
CA GLU A 100 20.12 -12.21 5.48
C GLU A 100 19.71 -11.11 6.47
N GLN A 101 20.34 -9.93 6.38
CA GLN A 101 20.02 -8.82 7.27
C GLN A 101 18.61 -8.26 7.01
N LEU A 102 18.18 -8.20 5.75
CA LEU A 102 16.83 -7.81 5.41
C LEU A 102 15.81 -8.84 5.88
N GLU A 103 16.06 -10.12 5.64
CA GLU A 103 15.18 -11.21 6.08
C GLU A 103 15.03 -11.23 7.61
N ALA A 104 16.11 -10.91 8.32
CA ALA A 104 16.11 -10.83 9.78
C ALA A 104 15.19 -9.74 10.36
N VAL A 105 14.91 -8.68 9.61
CA VAL A 105 14.06 -7.56 10.03
C VAL A 105 12.69 -7.55 9.34
N TYR A 106 12.51 -8.30 8.27
CA TYR A 106 11.43 -8.19 7.30
C TYR A 106 10.02 -8.17 7.90
N ASP A 107 9.74 -8.99 8.91
CA ASP A 107 8.43 -9.13 9.54
C ASP A 107 8.38 -8.62 10.99
N LYS A 108 9.47 -7.98 11.48
CA LYS A 108 9.59 -7.54 12.87
C LYS A 108 9.29 -6.06 13.03
N ASP A 109 8.63 -5.72 14.13
CA ASP A 109 8.44 -4.35 14.61
C ASP A 109 7.96 -3.37 13.51
N ARG A 110 7.03 -3.83 12.65
CA ARG A 110 6.50 -3.00 11.56
C ARG A 110 5.72 -1.82 12.10
N LEU A 111 5.97 -0.65 11.53
CA LEU A 111 5.25 0.57 11.85
C LEU A 111 3.78 0.43 11.43
N THR A 112 2.88 0.89 12.30
CA THR A 112 1.43 0.88 12.09
C THR A 112 0.87 2.29 12.06
N ARG A 113 -0.38 2.45 11.62
CA ARG A 113 -1.08 3.74 11.68
C ARG A 113 -1.27 4.22 13.11
N ALA A 114 -1.41 3.29 14.07
CA ALA A 114 -1.51 3.63 15.48
C ALA A 114 -0.25 4.31 16.03
N ASP A 115 0.92 4.00 15.46
CA ASP A 115 2.17 4.65 15.85
C ASP A 115 2.30 6.06 15.25
N LEU A 116 1.59 6.36 14.16
CA LEU A 116 1.69 7.64 13.43
C LEU A 116 0.60 8.65 13.77
N PHE A 117 -0.53 8.19 14.33
CA PHE A 117 -1.68 9.05 14.62
C PHE A 117 -2.01 9.03 16.11
N ALA A 118 -1.85 10.18 16.76
CA ALA A 118 -2.19 10.33 18.16
C ALA A 118 -3.68 10.03 18.42
N PRO A 119 -4.02 9.33 19.53
CA PRO A 119 -5.41 8.98 19.85
C PRO A 119 -6.37 10.18 19.84
N GLU A 120 -5.93 11.33 20.32
CA GLU A 120 -6.70 12.57 20.41
C GLU A 120 -6.97 13.24 19.06
N SER A 121 -6.30 12.81 17.99
CA SER A 121 -6.53 13.37 16.64
C SER A 121 -7.89 12.99 16.04
N GLY A 122 -8.57 11.99 16.62
CA GLY A 122 -9.80 11.40 16.08
C GLY A 122 -9.56 10.48 14.86
N LEU A 123 -8.39 10.51 14.25
CA LEU A 123 -8.08 9.66 13.10
C LEU A 123 -8.10 8.16 13.42
N PRO A 124 -7.58 7.68 14.58
CA PRO A 124 -7.66 6.26 14.91
C PRO A 124 -9.09 5.71 14.94
N ALA A 125 -10.05 6.46 15.48
CA ALA A 125 -11.45 6.05 15.50
C ALA A 125 -12.06 5.96 14.09
N ILE A 126 -11.71 6.90 13.21
CA ILE A 126 -12.15 6.89 11.80
C ILE A 126 -11.52 5.71 11.05
N ILE A 127 -10.25 5.41 11.30
CA ILE A 127 -9.55 4.27 10.72
C ILE A 127 -10.22 2.96 11.14
N GLU A 128 -10.52 2.79 12.43
CA GLU A 128 -11.20 1.61 12.98
C GLU A 128 -12.61 1.45 12.38
N GLU A 129 -13.37 2.55 12.29
CA GLU A 129 -14.68 2.54 11.63
C GLU A 129 -14.57 2.11 10.16
N HIS A 130 -13.58 2.65 9.43
CA HIS A 130 -13.35 2.28 8.04
C HIS A 130 -12.98 0.80 7.89
N GLU A 131 -12.08 0.27 8.73
CA GLU A 131 -11.71 -1.15 8.70
C GLU A 131 -12.88 -2.07 9.06
N THR A 132 -13.79 -1.61 9.93
CA THR A 132 -15.00 -2.34 10.30
C THR A 132 -16.04 -2.36 9.19
N LYS A 133 -16.33 -1.20 8.57
CA LYS A 133 -17.37 -1.07 7.55
C LYS A 133 -16.93 -1.46 6.15
N CYS A 134 -15.65 -1.41 5.86
CA CYS A 134 -15.05 -1.73 4.58
C CYS A 134 -13.80 -2.60 4.74
N PRO A 135 -13.87 -3.77 5.42
CA PRO A 135 -12.71 -4.62 5.61
C PRO A 135 -12.18 -5.12 4.26
N TYR A 136 -10.86 -5.06 4.05
CA TYR A 136 -10.29 -5.43 2.75
C TYR A 136 -10.46 -6.91 2.42
N SER A 137 -10.55 -7.78 3.43
CA SER A 137 -10.90 -9.20 3.25
C SER A 137 -12.27 -9.38 2.57
N LYS A 138 -13.25 -8.52 2.90
CA LYS A 138 -14.57 -8.54 2.25
C LYS A 138 -14.50 -8.00 0.82
N VAL A 139 -13.68 -6.97 0.56
CA VAL A 139 -13.41 -6.49 -0.79
C VAL A 139 -12.84 -7.61 -1.66
N LEU A 140 -11.86 -8.36 -1.15
CA LEU A 140 -11.25 -9.48 -1.86
C LEU A 140 -12.27 -10.60 -2.14
N GLU A 141 -13.02 -11.03 -1.13
CA GLU A 141 -14.09 -12.04 -1.26
C GLU A 141 -15.11 -11.66 -2.34
N LEU A 142 -15.62 -10.42 -2.26
CA LEU A 142 -16.63 -9.93 -3.22
C LEU A 142 -16.05 -9.79 -4.65
N ALA A 143 -14.78 -9.40 -4.76
CA ALA A 143 -14.12 -9.34 -6.06
C ALA A 143 -13.98 -10.73 -6.69
N GLU A 144 -13.60 -11.75 -5.92
CA GLU A 144 -13.53 -13.14 -6.39
C GLU A 144 -14.91 -13.66 -6.80
N GLN A 145 -15.94 -13.39 -6.02
CA GLN A 145 -17.32 -13.75 -6.36
C GLN A 145 -17.80 -13.04 -7.62
N ALA A 146 -17.46 -11.76 -7.81
CA ALA A 146 -17.81 -10.99 -9.00
C ALA A 146 -17.11 -11.52 -10.25
N VAL A 147 -15.84 -11.92 -10.15
CA VAL A 147 -15.11 -12.61 -11.23
C VAL A 147 -15.79 -13.92 -11.60
N ALA A 148 -16.25 -14.68 -10.60
CA ALA A 148 -16.97 -15.94 -10.81
C ALA A 148 -18.43 -15.76 -11.27
N GLY A 149 -18.94 -14.51 -11.36
CA GLY A 149 -20.32 -14.22 -11.75
C GLY A 149 -21.36 -14.65 -10.72
N LYS A 150 -20.99 -14.69 -9.43
CA LYS A 150 -21.84 -15.19 -8.34
C LYS A 150 -22.63 -14.08 -7.67
N GLY A 151 -23.92 -14.28 -7.51
CA GLY A 151 -24.80 -13.51 -6.62
C GLY A 151 -24.84 -12.01 -6.90
N ASN A 152 -25.00 -11.23 -5.81
CA ASN A 152 -25.11 -9.77 -5.80
C ASN A 152 -23.76 -9.06 -5.53
N SER A 153 -22.66 -9.81 -5.67
CA SER A 153 -21.31 -9.39 -5.30
C SER A 153 -20.86 -8.05 -5.91
N ILE A 154 -21.27 -7.79 -7.15
CA ILE A 154 -20.96 -6.52 -7.84
C ILE A 154 -21.60 -5.33 -7.13
N LYS A 155 -22.87 -5.46 -6.73
CA LYS A 155 -23.58 -4.39 -6.03
C LYS A 155 -23.00 -4.14 -4.63
N GLU A 156 -22.67 -5.21 -3.92
CA GLU A 156 -22.05 -5.12 -2.60
C GLU A 156 -20.65 -4.51 -2.67
N LEU A 157 -19.83 -4.94 -3.65
CA LEU A 157 -18.51 -4.38 -3.89
C LEU A 157 -18.58 -2.90 -4.26
N ALA A 158 -19.56 -2.51 -5.09
CA ALA A 158 -19.79 -1.11 -5.43
C ALA A 158 -20.19 -0.28 -4.20
N ALA A 159 -20.99 -0.84 -3.28
CA ALA A 159 -21.36 -0.16 -2.04
C ALA A 159 -20.15 0.07 -1.12
N LEU A 160 -19.24 -0.91 -1.01
CA LEU A 160 -17.99 -0.74 -0.26
C LEU A 160 -17.10 0.33 -0.89
N ALA A 161 -16.96 0.33 -2.21
CA ALA A 161 -16.16 1.33 -2.92
C ALA A 161 -16.76 2.76 -2.78
N GLU A 162 -18.09 2.89 -2.79
CA GLU A 162 -18.76 4.19 -2.59
C GLU A 162 -18.60 4.67 -1.15
N TYR A 163 -18.69 3.78 -0.16
CA TYR A 163 -18.40 4.10 1.23
C TYR A 163 -16.97 4.63 1.41
N ASP A 164 -15.97 3.90 0.90
CA ASP A 164 -14.55 4.30 0.95
C ASP A 164 -14.36 5.70 0.34
N ARG A 165 -14.91 5.95 -0.84
CA ARG A 165 -14.79 7.25 -1.51
C ARG A 165 -15.50 8.38 -0.78
N SER A 166 -16.69 8.10 -0.24
CA SER A 166 -17.44 9.08 0.54
C SER A 166 -16.70 9.50 1.81
N LEU A 167 -16.09 8.53 2.50
CA LEU A 167 -15.28 8.80 3.68
C LEU A 167 -14.02 9.62 3.34
N ARG A 168 -13.35 9.32 2.22
CA ARG A 168 -12.21 10.12 1.72
C ARG A 168 -12.63 11.57 1.45
N ALA A 169 -13.78 11.77 0.80
CA ALA A 169 -14.29 13.10 0.54
C ALA A 169 -14.62 13.85 1.84
N LEU A 170 -15.22 13.18 2.82
CA LEU A 170 -15.53 13.77 4.13
C LEU A 170 -14.28 14.18 4.89
N LEU A 171 -13.22 13.34 4.89
CA LEU A 171 -11.95 13.67 5.54
C LEU A 171 -11.33 14.94 4.95
N VAL A 172 -11.35 15.09 3.64
CA VAL A 172 -10.83 16.31 2.98
C VAL A 172 -11.70 17.52 3.33
N GLN A 173 -13.03 17.40 3.21
CA GLN A 173 -13.95 18.54 3.34
C GLN A 173 -14.17 18.97 4.79
N LYS A 174 -14.18 18.05 5.74
CA LYS A 174 -14.58 18.30 7.13
C LYS A 174 -13.40 18.22 8.12
N ALA A 175 -12.44 17.35 7.89
CA ALA A 175 -11.28 17.19 8.77
C ALA A 175 -10.00 17.86 8.22
N GLY A 176 -10.04 18.48 7.04
CA GLY A 176 -8.90 19.17 6.45
C GLY A 176 -7.75 18.24 6.06
N ALA A 177 -8.00 16.94 5.89
CA ALA A 177 -6.99 16.00 5.47
C ALA A 177 -6.50 16.32 4.05
N MET A 178 -5.19 16.24 3.83
CA MET A 178 -4.65 16.38 2.48
C MET A 178 -4.96 15.14 1.64
N ILE A 179 -5.38 15.35 0.39
CA ILE A 179 -5.65 14.25 -0.55
C ILE A 179 -4.45 13.30 -0.65
N SER A 180 -3.23 13.83 -0.60
CA SER A 180 -1.99 13.07 -0.67
C SER A 180 -1.75 12.17 0.55
N GLU A 181 -2.43 12.38 1.67
CA GLU A 181 -2.30 11.57 2.89
C GLU A 181 -3.38 10.49 3.02
N LEU A 182 -4.44 10.54 2.21
CA LEU A 182 -5.55 9.59 2.30
C LEU A 182 -5.13 8.14 2.13
N ASP A 183 -4.10 7.87 1.33
CA ASP A 183 -3.59 6.52 1.15
C ASP A 183 -2.82 6.00 2.37
N LEU A 184 -2.30 6.89 3.22
CA LEU A 184 -1.77 6.50 4.52
C LEU A 184 -2.92 6.27 5.52
N ILE A 185 -3.90 7.18 5.56
CA ILE A 185 -4.98 7.16 6.56
C ILE A 185 -5.92 5.97 6.32
N LEU A 186 -6.43 5.80 5.11
CA LEU A 186 -7.46 4.81 4.76
C LEU A 186 -6.95 3.64 3.91
N GLY A 187 -5.64 3.60 3.62
CA GLY A 187 -5.10 2.66 2.64
C GLY A 187 -5.40 3.10 1.20
N ARG A 188 -5.11 2.26 0.23
CA ARG A 188 -5.37 2.53 -1.19
C ARG A 188 -6.88 2.59 -1.47
N ASP A 189 -7.32 3.51 -2.35
CA ASP A 189 -8.71 3.55 -2.83
C ASP A 189 -9.14 2.17 -3.34
N VAL A 190 -10.29 1.68 -2.86
CA VAL A 190 -10.80 0.35 -3.22
C VAL A 190 -10.88 0.19 -4.74
N LEU A 191 -11.40 1.18 -5.46
CA LEU A 191 -11.49 1.12 -6.93
C LEU A 191 -10.13 1.02 -7.61
N ALA A 192 -9.10 1.66 -7.03
CA ALA A 192 -7.73 1.61 -7.56
C ALA A 192 -7.07 0.22 -7.37
N THR A 193 -7.57 -0.60 -6.45
CA THR A 193 -7.03 -1.94 -6.20
C THR A 193 -7.69 -3.04 -7.04
N LEU A 194 -8.93 -2.83 -7.49
CA LEU A 194 -9.71 -3.85 -8.22
C LEU A 194 -9.06 -4.36 -9.52
N PRO A 195 -8.33 -3.55 -10.31
CA PRO A 195 -7.67 -4.07 -11.52
C PRO A 195 -6.67 -5.20 -11.24
N ALA A 196 -6.00 -5.18 -10.09
CA ALA A 196 -5.11 -6.27 -9.67
C ALA A 196 -5.90 -7.57 -9.37
N LEU A 197 -7.19 -7.45 -9.03
CA LEU A 197 -8.11 -8.56 -8.79
C LEU A 197 -8.85 -9.00 -10.08
N GLY A 198 -8.53 -8.39 -11.23
CA GLY A 198 -9.16 -8.72 -12.53
C GLY A 198 -10.48 -8.01 -12.78
N LEU A 199 -10.79 -6.94 -12.04
CA LEU A 199 -12.03 -6.19 -12.15
C LEU A 199 -11.77 -4.70 -12.34
N THR A 200 -12.68 -4.05 -13.07
CA THR A 200 -12.78 -2.58 -13.07
C THR A 200 -14.26 -2.23 -12.92
N LEU A 201 -14.56 -1.43 -11.89
CA LEU A 201 -15.89 -0.85 -11.73
C LEU A 201 -15.94 0.52 -12.40
N VAL A 202 -16.82 0.67 -13.37
CA VAL A 202 -17.07 1.94 -14.05
C VAL A 202 -18.46 2.44 -13.67
N ARG A 203 -18.52 3.66 -13.15
CA ARG A 203 -19.79 4.30 -12.82
C ARG A 203 -20.57 4.63 -14.10
N LYS A 204 -21.76 4.10 -14.24
CA LYS A 204 -22.69 4.41 -15.36
C LYS A 204 -23.51 5.66 -15.10
N ASP A 205 -24.03 5.76 -13.87
CA ASP A 205 -24.87 6.87 -13.42
C ASP A 205 -24.70 7.07 -11.90
N SER A 206 -25.53 7.89 -11.27
CA SER A 206 -25.44 8.18 -9.85
C SER A 206 -25.63 6.98 -8.92
N LYS A 207 -26.16 5.85 -9.42
CA LYS A 207 -26.53 4.68 -8.59
C LYS A 207 -26.01 3.34 -9.12
N THR A 208 -25.51 3.27 -10.36
CA THR A 208 -25.13 2.00 -10.97
C THR A 208 -23.68 1.97 -11.40
N TYR A 209 -23.07 0.80 -11.19
CA TYR A 209 -21.72 0.48 -11.67
C TYR A 209 -21.79 -0.63 -12.71
N GLN A 210 -21.00 -0.50 -13.74
CA GLN A 210 -20.72 -1.57 -14.69
C GLN A 210 -19.38 -2.22 -14.35
N VAL A 211 -19.35 -3.53 -14.35
CA VAL A 211 -18.11 -4.29 -14.25
C VAL A 211 -17.53 -4.53 -15.63
N ILE A 212 -16.29 -4.16 -15.78
CA ILE A 212 -15.46 -4.58 -16.91
C ILE A 212 -14.48 -5.61 -16.34
N ARG A 213 -14.54 -6.85 -16.85
CA ARG A 213 -13.53 -7.85 -16.55
C ARG A 213 -12.25 -7.44 -17.26
N SER A 214 -11.21 -7.13 -16.52
CA SER A 214 -9.87 -6.91 -17.06
C SER A 214 -9.06 -8.19 -16.96
N LYS A 215 -8.13 -8.42 -17.90
CA LYS A 215 -7.07 -9.41 -17.64
C LYS A 215 -6.40 -8.97 -16.33
N LYS A 216 -6.23 -9.91 -15.35
CA LYS A 216 -5.48 -9.63 -14.12
C LYS A 216 -4.20 -8.91 -14.54
N GLN A 217 -4.11 -7.63 -14.27
CA GLN A 217 -2.84 -6.94 -14.38
C GLN A 217 -1.99 -7.58 -13.30
N GLY A 218 -0.95 -8.32 -13.71
CA GLY A 218 -0.03 -8.93 -12.76
C GLY A 218 0.38 -7.82 -11.79
N MET A 219 0.23 -8.06 -10.49
CA MET A 219 0.90 -7.23 -9.52
C MET A 219 2.33 -7.09 -10.02
N GLY A 220 2.78 -5.86 -10.25
CA GLY A 220 4.00 -5.56 -11.00
C GLY A 220 5.18 -6.44 -10.60
N PRO A 221 6.26 -6.49 -11.35
CA PRO A 221 7.24 -7.56 -11.31
C PRO A 221 7.86 -7.71 -9.91
N GLY A 222 7.14 -8.41 -9.05
CA GLY A 222 7.62 -8.92 -7.78
C GLY A 222 8.30 -10.27 -7.95
N ARG A 223 8.70 -10.62 -9.18
CA ARG A 223 9.46 -11.85 -9.38
C ARG A 223 10.85 -11.69 -8.80
N ALA A 224 11.14 -12.60 -7.85
CA ALA A 224 12.47 -12.99 -7.37
C ALA A 224 13.56 -11.91 -7.54
N LEU A 225 13.59 -10.97 -6.60
CA LEU A 225 14.51 -9.86 -6.62
C LEU A 225 15.67 -10.01 -5.66
N TRP A 226 15.55 -11.01 -4.84
CA TRP A 226 16.47 -11.29 -3.76
C TRP A 226 17.28 -12.55 -4.02
N LYS A 227 17.08 -13.27 -5.14
CA LYS A 227 18.00 -14.32 -5.55
C LYS A 227 19.11 -13.70 -6.38
N PRO A 228 20.39 -13.99 -6.03
CA PRO A 228 21.59 -13.52 -6.74
C PRO A 228 21.58 -13.92 -8.21
#